data_21c4fadc53e9d4e863b9f9afd9de8217
#
_entry.id   21c4fadc53e9d4e863b9f9afd9de8217
#
_cell.length_a   1.000
_cell.length_b   1.000
_cell.length_c   1.000
_cell.angle_alpha   90.00
_cell.angle_beta   90.00
_cell.angle_gamma   90.00
#
_symmetry.space_group_name_H-M   'P 1'
#
loop_
_entity.id
_entity.type
_entity.pdbx_description
1 polymer ?
#
loop_
_entity_poly.entity_id
_entity_poly.type
_entity_poly.pdbx_seq_one_letter_code
_entity_poly.pdbx_strand_id
1 'polypeptide(L)'
;MLRALLAALILSSATLPCIAASTLTLPTDNSPVLRIQGSNTINAQLGPALVEGLMHQQGLQAVQTLPGDAPNEQRVVGTLPDRSKSVRAEVAAHGSGTGFDALKAGAADMASSSRPIKAQEARDLARLGDLKSAAGEQVIAIDGVAVILHPGNPLRQLDTRQLAQIFSGEVQDWSEVGGTAGPIHLYARDDKSGTWETFKELVLVKQGKSLSRGAQRFESSEQLSDEVSKDRNGIGFIGLPYIRRARAIAIADGDSKPMLPTVNLIATEDYPLSRRLFLYVPPLAQQQWAQALVQFAQSAEGQAIVAQNGFVAQTVQAVKVTTTSQMPLDYQALTRKAERLSVNFRFAQGSARLDNKAQLDLERVVEYLKANDKLEQHVTLVGFGDAKSDPERAVLLSRLRAMAVRRELQKSGVTFREILGLGDEMPVATNDLDDGRIKNRRVEVWVE
;
A
#
# COMPACT_ATOMS: atom_id res chain seq x y z
N MET A 1 67.51 21.04 -33.10
CA MET A 1 66.56 20.13 -33.78
C MET A 1 65.49 19.81 -32.82
N LEU A 2 64.37 20.49 -32.93
CA LEU A 2 63.25 20.45 -32.04
C LEU A 2 62.18 19.45 -32.61
N ARG A 3 61.87 18.35 -31.95
CA ARG A 3 60.78 17.48 -32.34
C ARG A 3 59.58 17.76 -31.43
N ALA A 4 58.52 18.34 -32.02
CA ALA A 4 57.23 18.51 -31.39
C ALA A 4 56.44 17.21 -31.49
N LEU A 5 55.96 16.67 -30.35
CA LEU A 5 54.97 15.59 -30.28
C LEU A 5 53.56 16.22 -30.18
N LEU A 6 52.74 16.03 -31.22
CA LEU A 6 51.30 16.30 -31.17
C LEU A 6 50.63 15.10 -30.50
N ALA A 7 50.04 15.31 -29.33
CA ALA A 7 49.13 14.36 -28.71
C ALA A 7 47.70 14.61 -29.20
N ALA A 8 47.15 13.69 -30.00
CA ALA A 8 45.75 13.74 -30.42
C ALA A 8 44.86 13.20 -29.31
N LEU A 9 44.05 14.06 -28.70
CA LEU A 9 42.98 13.67 -27.74
C LEU A 9 41.79 13.13 -28.54
N ILE A 10 41.60 11.82 -28.50
CA ILE A 10 40.39 11.17 -29.03
C ILE A 10 39.32 11.32 -27.97
N LEU A 11 38.38 12.26 -28.16
CA LEU A 11 37.12 12.33 -27.40
C LEU A 11 36.24 11.15 -27.86
N SER A 12 36.19 10.12 -27.05
CA SER A 12 35.22 9.03 -27.20
C SER A 12 33.85 9.53 -26.67
N SER A 13 33.00 9.96 -27.58
CA SER A 13 31.60 10.26 -27.27
C SER A 13 30.87 8.94 -26.99
N ALA A 14 30.71 8.61 -25.72
CA ALA A 14 29.81 7.52 -25.27
C ALA A 14 28.36 7.93 -25.58
N THR A 15 27.84 7.46 -26.70
CA THR A 15 26.41 7.51 -26.99
C THR A 15 25.71 6.57 -26.02
N LEU A 16 25.05 7.11 -24.99
CA LEU A 16 24.10 6.39 -24.20
C LEU A 16 23.00 5.85 -25.13
N PRO A 17 22.66 4.55 -25.10
CA PRO A 17 21.53 4.06 -25.86
C PRO A 17 20.27 4.75 -25.33
N CYS A 18 19.68 5.62 -26.14
CA CYS A 18 18.31 6.08 -25.96
C CYS A 18 17.44 4.82 -26.14
N ILE A 19 16.97 4.24 -25.03
CA ILE A 19 15.94 3.20 -25.07
C ILE A 19 14.71 3.91 -25.60
N ALA A 20 14.45 3.75 -26.90
CA ALA A 20 13.21 4.21 -27.50
C ALA A 20 12.05 3.55 -26.73
N ALA A 21 11.29 4.35 -26.01
CA ALA A 21 10.05 3.90 -25.39
C ALA A 21 9.20 3.31 -26.53
N SER A 22 8.84 2.05 -26.42
CA SER A 22 7.95 1.41 -27.39
C SER A 22 6.65 2.19 -27.40
N THR A 23 6.33 2.84 -28.51
CA THR A 23 5.09 3.60 -28.67
C THR A 23 3.91 2.65 -28.55
N LEU A 24 3.04 2.89 -27.55
CA LEU A 24 1.83 2.10 -27.36
C LEU A 24 0.90 2.26 -28.56
N THR A 25 0.28 1.17 -28.97
CA THR A 25 -0.65 1.17 -30.09
C THR A 25 -1.89 2.01 -29.77
N LEU A 26 -2.25 2.91 -30.66
CA LEU A 26 -3.46 3.72 -30.57
C LEU A 26 -4.60 3.05 -31.36
N PRO A 27 -5.85 3.06 -30.87
CA PRO A 27 -6.98 2.56 -31.62
C PRO A 27 -7.17 3.37 -32.92
N THR A 28 -7.62 2.73 -33.97
CA THR A 28 -7.88 3.39 -35.27
C THR A 28 -9.14 4.24 -35.25
N ASP A 29 -10.04 3.94 -34.34
CA ASP A 29 -11.30 4.68 -34.07
C ASP A 29 -11.17 5.59 -32.85
N ASN A 30 -12.32 6.08 -32.35
CA ASN A 30 -12.40 6.92 -31.16
C ASN A 30 -12.58 6.11 -29.86
N SER A 31 -12.27 4.82 -29.85
CA SER A 31 -12.34 4.00 -28.64
C SER A 31 -11.34 4.49 -27.59
N PRO A 32 -11.64 4.35 -26.29
CA PRO A 32 -10.66 4.61 -25.25
C PRO A 32 -9.50 3.62 -25.34
N VAL A 33 -8.29 4.09 -25.08
CA VAL A 33 -7.08 3.25 -25.02
C VAL A 33 -7.08 2.36 -23.78
N LEU A 34 -7.79 2.76 -22.72
CA LEU A 34 -7.85 2.07 -21.45
C LEU A 34 -9.14 2.39 -20.72
N ARG A 35 -9.78 1.36 -20.16
CA ARG A 35 -10.97 1.48 -19.30
C ARG A 35 -10.66 0.87 -17.94
N ILE A 36 -10.66 1.70 -16.88
CA ILE A 36 -10.41 1.29 -15.50
C ILE A 36 -11.70 1.45 -14.71
N GLN A 37 -12.15 0.41 -14.04
CA GLN A 37 -13.28 0.49 -13.11
C GLN A 37 -12.94 -0.10 -11.76
N GLY A 38 -13.56 0.38 -10.70
CA GLY A 38 -13.47 -0.23 -9.37
C GLY A 38 -13.38 0.77 -8.22
N SER A 39 -12.35 0.63 -7.40
CA SER A 39 -12.21 1.27 -6.10
C SER A 39 -12.29 2.79 -6.12
N ASN A 40 -13.16 3.34 -5.27
CA ASN A 40 -13.24 4.79 -5.03
C ASN A 40 -11.91 5.31 -4.44
N THR A 41 -11.26 4.53 -3.58
CA THR A 41 -9.96 4.88 -2.98
C THR A 41 -8.92 5.19 -4.05
N ILE A 42 -8.87 4.38 -5.11
CA ILE A 42 -7.88 4.51 -6.18
C ILE A 42 -8.39 5.49 -7.25
N ASN A 43 -9.59 5.26 -7.76
CA ASN A 43 -10.05 5.89 -8.99
C ASN A 43 -10.59 7.31 -8.81
N ALA A 44 -10.82 7.78 -7.57
CA ALA A 44 -11.24 9.15 -7.35
C ALA A 44 -10.15 10.18 -7.71
N GLN A 45 -8.88 9.86 -7.44
CA GLN A 45 -7.74 10.76 -7.68
C GLN A 45 -6.50 10.04 -8.20
N LEU A 46 -6.02 8.98 -7.53
CA LEU A 46 -4.78 8.31 -7.87
C LEU A 46 -4.82 7.66 -9.26
N GLY A 47 -5.90 6.97 -9.61
CA GLY A 47 -6.06 6.33 -10.91
C GLY A 47 -5.90 7.31 -12.08
N PRO A 48 -6.69 8.40 -12.13
CA PRO A 48 -6.51 9.45 -13.13
C PRO A 48 -5.10 10.04 -13.15
N ALA A 49 -4.51 10.34 -11.99
CA ALA A 49 -3.16 10.90 -11.90
C ALA A 49 -2.08 9.97 -12.46
N LEU A 50 -2.19 8.65 -12.23
CA LEU A 50 -1.29 7.66 -12.83
C LEU A 50 -1.46 7.56 -14.35
N VAL A 51 -2.69 7.66 -14.85
CA VAL A 51 -2.97 7.68 -16.29
C VAL A 51 -2.41 8.94 -16.93
N GLU A 52 -2.57 10.11 -16.30
CA GLU A 52 -1.95 11.37 -16.76
C GLU A 52 -0.42 11.22 -16.86
N GLY A 53 0.23 10.68 -15.80
CA GLY A 53 1.67 10.44 -15.79
C GLY A 53 2.11 9.51 -16.92
N LEU A 54 1.40 8.40 -17.15
CA LEU A 54 1.67 7.50 -18.26
C LEU A 54 1.51 8.21 -19.61
N MET A 55 0.46 9.01 -19.82
CA MET A 55 0.25 9.76 -21.06
C MET A 55 1.38 10.76 -21.31
N HIS A 56 1.86 11.45 -20.27
CA HIS A 56 3.02 12.33 -20.38
C HIS A 56 4.30 11.54 -20.74
N GLN A 57 4.53 10.39 -20.13
CA GLN A 57 5.65 9.51 -20.45
C GLN A 57 5.60 9.03 -21.92
N GLN A 58 4.39 8.82 -22.46
CA GLN A 58 4.20 8.47 -23.88
C GLN A 58 4.30 9.68 -24.83
N GLY A 59 4.62 10.86 -24.32
CA GLY A 59 4.82 12.09 -25.13
C GLY A 59 3.52 12.78 -25.54
N LEU A 60 2.37 12.44 -24.94
CA LEU A 60 1.11 13.14 -25.20
C LEU A 60 1.14 14.53 -24.56
N GLN A 61 0.52 15.49 -25.25
CA GLN A 61 0.44 16.89 -24.84
C GLN A 61 -0.99 17.25 -24.40
N ALA A 62 -1.12 18.40 -23.70
CA ALA A 62 -2.39 18.90 -23.19
C ALA A 62 -3.16 17.82 -22.37
N VAL A 63 -2.42 17.02 -21.60
CA VAL A 63 -3.02 15.96 -20.79
C VAL A 63 -3.80 16.58 -19.64
N GLN A 64 -5.05 16.15 -19.48
CA GLN A 64 -5.96 16.64 -18.45
C GLN A 64 -7.03 15.62 -18.09
N THR A 65 -7.49 15.67 -16.85
CA THR A 65 -8.64 14.90 -16.38
C THR A 65 -9.91 15.72 -16.47
N LEU A 66 -10.93 15.18 -17.11
CA LEU A 66 -12.26 15.78 -17.32
C LEU A 66 -13.35 14.91 -16.67
N PRO A 67 -14.49 15.49 -16.27
CA PRO A 67 -15.65 14.70 -15.85
C PRO A 67 -16.06 13.67 -16.91
N GLY A 68 -16.50 12.49 -16.47
CA GLY A 68 -17.11 11.46 -17.30
C GLY A 68 -18.59 11.71 -17.56
N ASP A 69 -19.28 10.69 -18.08
CA ASP A 69 -20.71 10.78 -18.43
C ASP A 69 -21.63 10.63 -17.21
N ALA A 70 -21.13 10.00 -16.14
CA ALA A 70 -21.87 9.79 -14.90
C ALA A 70 -21.08 10.29 -13.67
N PRO A 71 -21.75 10.51 -12.53
CA PRO A 71 -21.05 10.82 -11.28
C PRO A 71 -19.99 9.76 -10.92
N ASN A 72 -18.84 10.20 -10.40
CA ASN A 72 -17.68 9.36 -10.07
C ASN A 72 -17.01 8.70 -11.29
N GLU A 73 -17.24 9.22 -12.47
CA GLU A 73 -16.53 8.85 -13.69
C GLU A 73 -15.70 10.01 -14.20
N GLN A 74 -14.55 9.69 -14.77
CA GLN A 74 -13.59 10.66 -15.29
C GLN A 74 -13.02 10.16 -16.62
N ARG A 75 -12.58 11.10 -17.44
CA ARG A 75 -11.82 10.85 -18.65
C ARG A 75 -10.50 11.54 -18.57
N VAL A 76 -9.42 10.80 -18.77
CA VAL A 76 -8.10 11.38 -18.96
C VAL A 76 -7.87 11.49 -20.46
N VAL A 77 -7.61 12.70 -20.93
CA VAL A 77 -7.42 12.99 -22.35
C VAL A 77 -6.06 13.61 -22.60
N GLY A 78 -5.46 13.28 -23.74
CA GLY A 78 -4.21 13.86 -24.20
C GLY A 78 -4.22 13.92 -25.73
N THR A 79 -3.32 14.67 -26.33
CA THR A 79 -3.20 14.80 -27.79
C THR A 79 -1.81 14.42 -28.26
N LEU A 80 -1.71 13.83 -29.45
CA LEU A 80 -0.42 13.63 -30.08
C LEU A 80 0.28 14.98 -30.33
N PRO A 81 1.63 15.02 -30.37
CA PRO A 81 2.40 16.26 -30.58
C PRO A 81 2.02 17.01 -31.86
N ASP A 82 1.70 16.28 -32.91
CA ASP A 82 1.24 16.84 -34.20
C ASP A 82 -0.23 17.24 -34.20
N ARG A 83 -0.95 17.06 -33.09
CA ARG A 83 -2.39 17.29 -32.90
C ARG A 83 -3.31 16.49 -33.84
N SER A 84 -2.79 15.46 -34.50
CA SER A 84 -3.56 14.65 -35.46
C SER A 84 -4.63 13.82 -34.80
N LYS A 85 -4.43 13.45 -33.50
CA LYS A 85 -5.36 12.59 -32.76
C LYS A 85 -5.40 12.93 -31.28
N SER A 86 -6.61 12.86 -30.71
CA SER A 86 -6.85 12.84 -29.28
C SER A 86 -6.91 11.39 -28.76
N VAL A 87 -6.32 11.16 -27.60
CA VAL A 87 -6.28 9.86 -26.90
C VAL A 87 -7.02 10.01 -25.59
N ARG A 88 -7.88 9.04 -25.24
CA ARG A 88 -8.59 9.06 -23.97
C ARG A 88 -8.54 7.73 -23.24
N ALA A 89 -8.48 7.80 -21.91
CA ALA A 89 -8.74 6.71 -21.00
C ALA A 89 -9.98 7.03 -20.14
N GLU A 90 -10.71 6.01 -19.74
CA GLU A 90 -11.91 6.13 -18.91
C GLU A 90 -11.65 5.51 -17.54
N VAL A 91 -12.03 6.24 -16.48
CA VAL A 91 -11.79 5.83 -15.09
C VAL A 91 -13.10 5.99 -14.30
N ALA A 92 -13.63 4.89 -13.77
CA ALA A 92 -14.85 4.87 -12.99
C ALA A 92 -14.62 4.41 -11.54
N ALA A 93 -15.14 5.16 -10.57
CA ALA A 93 -14.95 5.00 -9.13
C ALA A 93 -16.27 4.63 -8.44
N HIS A 94 -16.69 3.36 -8.57
CA HIS A 94 -17.97 2.87 -8.03
C HIS A 94 -17.84 1.77 -6.96
N GLY A 95 -16.59 1.49 -6.52
CA GLY A 95 -16.26 0.48 -5.52
C GLY A 95 -15.55 -0.75 -6.11
N SER A 96 -14.72 -1.41 -5.31
CA SER A 96 -13.85 -2.51 -5.75
C SER A 96 -14.60 -3.64 -6.47
N GLY A 97 -15.80 -3.99 -6.01
CA GLY A 97 -16.62 -5.06 -6.64
C GLY A 97 -17.01 -4.73 -8.07
N THR A 98 -17.36 -3.46 -8.37
CA THR A 98 -17.80 -3.06 -9.71
C THR A 98 -16.70 -3.21 -10.75
N GLY A 99 -15.42 -3.13 -10.38
CA GLY A 99 -14.30 -3.39 -11.27
C GLY A 99 -14.27 -4.84 -11.76
N PHE A 100 -14.50 -5.80 -10.87
CA PHE A 100 -14.57 -7.22 -11.22
C PHE A 100 -15.82 -7.54 -12.06
N ASP A 101 -16.96 -6.92 -11.74
CA ASP A 101 -18.18 -7.06 -12.55
C ASP A 101 -17.98 -6.49 -13.95
N ALA A 102 -17.30 -5.36 -14.08
CA ALA A 102 -16.99 -4.75 -15.38
C ALA A 102 -16.02 -5.60 -16.20
N LEU A 103 -15.00 -6.23 -15.60
CA LEU A 103 -14.13 -7.22 -16.27
C LEU A 103 -14.95 -8.41 -16.76
N LYS A 104 -15.89 -8.91 -15.96
CA LYS A 104 -16.77 -10.02 -16.33
C LYS A 104 -17.65 -9.68 -17.53
N ALA A 105 -18.14 -8.46 -17.59
CA ALA A 105 -18.99 -7.94 -18.68
C ALA A 105 -18.19 -7.49 -19.91
N GLY A 106 -16.86 -7.44 -19.87
CA GLY A 106 -16.03 -6.87 -20.95
C GLY A 106 -16.13 -5.34 -21.05
N ALA A 107 -16.61 -4.68 -20.00
CA ALA A 107 -16.77 -3.23 -19.93
C ALA A 107 -15.54 -2.49 -19.35
N ALA A 108 -14.55 -3.23 -18.85
CA ALA A 108 -13.27 -2.71 -18.39
C ALA A 108 -12.11 -3.55 -18.93
N ASP A 109 -10.93 -2.92 -19.02
CA ASP A 109 -9.68 -3.56 -19.42
C ASP A 109 -8.86 -3.95 -18.19
N MET A 110 -9.07 -3.27 -17.06
CA MET A 110 -8.51 -3.59 -15.76
C MET A 110 -9.45 -3.16 -14.63
N ALA A 111 -9.33 -3.85 -13.48
CA ALA A 111 -10.03 -3.48 -12.26
C ALA A 111 -9.08 -2.88 -11.25
N SER A 112 -9.49 -1.80 -10.58
CA SER A 112 -8.84 -1.29 -9.38
C SER A 112 -9.55 -1.80 -8.12
N SER A 113 -8.80 -2.18 -7.10
CA SER A 113 -9.37 -2.71 -5.86
C SER A 113 -8.56 -2.31 -4.63
N SER A 114 -9.25 -1.91 -3.58
CA SER A 114 -8.65 -1.63 -2.26
C SER A 114 -8.73 -2.83 -1.30
N ARG A 115 -8.98 -4.00 -1.83
CA ARG A 115 -8.93 -5.31 -1.16
C ARG A 115 -8.46 -6.39 -2.13
N PRO A 116 -7.96 -7.53 -1.62
CA PRO A 116 -7.71 -8.68 -2.48
C PRO A 116 -8.99 -9.14 -3.20
N ILE A 117 -8.83 -9.68 -4.40
CA ILE A 117 -9.91 -10.35 -5.14
C ILE A 117 -10.49 -11.49 -4.30
N LYS A 118 -11.80 -11.57 -4.19
CA LYS A 118 -12.48 -12.67 -3.48
C LYS A 118 -12.38 -13.97 -4.27
N ALA A 119 -12.42 -15.10 -3.56
CA ALA A 119 -12.34 -16.41 -4.21
C ALA A 119 -13.46 -16.63 -5.25
N GLN A 120 -14.67 -16.12 -5.00
CA GLN A 120 -15.76 -16.21 -5.98
C GLN A 120 -15.51 -15.34 -7.21
N GLU A 121 -15.06 -14.09 -7.03
CA GLU A 121 -14.71 -13.19 -8.14
C GLU A 121 -13.61 -13.81 -9.03
N ALA A 122 -12.58 -14.41 -8.41
CA ALA A 122 -11.51 -15.09 -9.15
C ALA A 122 -12.04 -16.29 -9.96
N ARG A 123 -12.96 -17.08 -9.40
CA ARG A 123 -13.60 -18.20 -10.13
C ARG A 123 -14.45 -17.69 -11.30
N ASP A 124 -15.23 -16.67 -11.09
CA ASP A 124 -16.11 -16.08 -12.11
C ASP A 124 -15.32 -15.50 -13.29
N LEU A 125 -14.10 -15.05 -13.04
CA LEU A 125 -13.19 -14.43 -14.02
C LEU A 125 -12.13 -15.40 -14.58
N ALA A 126 -12.17 -16.69 -14.23
CA ALA A 126 -11.14 -17.66 -14.61
C ALA A 126 -10.88 -17.75 -16.12
N ARG A 127 -11.88 -17.44 -16.96
CA ARG A 127 -11.73 -17.35 -18.43
C ARG A 127 -10.76 -16.25 -18.89
N LEU A 128 -10.49 -15.24 -18.06
CA LEU A 128 -9.58 -14.14 -18.35
C LEU A 128 -8.12 -14.45 -17.90
N GLY A 129 -7.90 -15.62 -17.32
CA GLY A 129 -6.65 -16.05 -16.72
C GLY A 129 -6.68 -16.02 -15.19
N ASP A 130 -5.58 -16.44 -14.56
CA ASP A 130 -5.44 -16.40 -13.10
C ASP A 130 -5.13 -14.99 -12.61
N LEU A 131 -6.19 -14.29 -12.16
CA LEU A 131 -6.07 -12.95 -11.61
C LEU A 131 -5.33 -12.89 -10.25
N LYS A 132 -5.06 -14.03 -9.62
CA LYS A 132 -4.20 -14.09 -8.41
C LYS A 132 -2.73 -14.33 -8.73
N SER A 133 -2.38 -14.56 -9.99
CA SER A 133 -0.99 -14.70 -10.42
C SER A 133 -0.22 -13.38 -10.32
N ALA A 134 1.11 -13.48 -10.34
CA ALA A 134 1.99 -12.32 -10.40
C ALA A 134 1.75 -11.42 -11.64
N ALA A 135 1.21 -11.99 -12.74
CA ALA A 135 0.83 -11.20 -13.91
C ALA A 135 -0.52 -10.51 -13.75
N GLY A 136 -1.44 -11.09 -12.97
CA GLY A 136 -2.81 -10.58 -12.80
C GLY A 136 -2.97 -9.60 -11.66
N GLU A 137 -2.33 -9.84 -10.52
CA GLU A 137 -2.47 -9.05 -9.29
C GLU A 137 -1.27 -8.13 -9.08
N GLN A 138 -1.50 -6.83 -9.12
CA GLN A 138 -0.46 -5.81 -9.01
C GLN A 138 -0.72 -4.87 -7.83
N VAL A 139 0.13 -4.91 -6.81
CA VAL A 139 0.08 -3.95 -5.71
C VAL A 139 0.79 -2.67 -6.16
N ILE A 140 0.09 -1.54 -6.09
CA ILE A 140 0.61 -0.24 -6.55
C ILE A 140 0.90 0.74 -5.42
N ALA A 141 0.25 0.58 -4.27
CA ALA A 141 0.41 1.47 -3.11
C ALA A 141 -0.07 0.77 -1.82
N ILE A 142 0.26 1.35 -0.68
CA ILE A 142 -0.33 1.01 0.60
C ILE A 142 -1.15 2.20 1.11
N ASP A 143 -2.35 1.93 1.59
CA ASP A 143 -3.23 2.91 2.21
C ASP A 143 -3.23 2.75 3.74
N GLY A 144 -3.46 3.84 4.48
CA GLY A 144 -3.56 3.83 5.94
C GLY A 144 -4.55 4.89 6.44
N VAL A 145 -5.30 4.52 7.47
CA VAL A 145 -6.31 5.38 8.08
C VAL A 145 -5.89 5.75 9.51
N ALA A 146 -5.80 7.05 9.79
CA ALA A 146 -5.57 7.57 11.13
C ALA A 146 -6.90 7.74 11.87
N VAL A 147 -6.97 7.26 13.11
CA VAL A 147 -8.05 7.62 14.04
C VAL A 147 -7.65 8.89 14.78
N ILE A 148 -8.51 9.88 14.75
CA ILE A 148 -8.23 11.22 15.26
C ILE A 148 -9.20 11.63 16.37
N LEU A 149 -8.66 12.34 17.36
CA LEU A 149 -9.36 12.95 18.47
C LEU A 149 -9.03 14.45 18.55
N HIS A 150 -9.83 15.17 19.36
CA HIS A 150 -9.47 16.51 19.79
C HIS A 150 -8.08 16.52 20.48
N PRO A 151 -7.21 17.50 20.23
CA PRO A 151 -5.86 17.54 20.84
C PRO A 151 -5.85 17.46 22.36
N GLY A 152 -6.88 18.02 23.02
CA GLY A 152 -7.05 18.01 24.47
C GLY A 152 -7.71 16.75 25.05
N ASN A 153 -8.12 15.79 24.24
CA ASN A 153 -8.62 14.50 24.75
C ASN A 153 -7.44 13.70 25.34
N PRO A 154 -7.52 13.19 26.60
CA PRO A 154 -6.40 12.50 27.23
C PRO A 154 -6.13 11.08 26.67
N LEU A 155 -7.11 10.47 25.98
CA LEU A 155 -6.99 9.11 25.46
C LEU A 155 -5.85 9.01 24.45
N ARG A 156 -4.99 7.99 24.56
CA ARG A 156 -3.79 7.83 23.72
C ARG A 156 -3.87 6.68 22.75
N GLN A 157 -4.71 5.70 23.03
CA GLN A 157 -4.81 4.47 22.26
C GLN A 157 -6.20 3.87 22.36
N LEU A 158 -6.56 3.09 21.36
CA LEU A 158 -7.71 2.19 21.32
C LEU A 158 -7.29 0.88 20.61
N ASP A 159 -8.06 -0.18 20.79
CA ASP A 159 -7.95 -1.36 19.95
C ASP A 159 -9.04 -1.39 18.86
N THR A 160 -8.88 -2.28 17.88
CA THR A 160 -9.81 -2.40 16.75
C THR A 160 -11.22 -2.81 17.18
N ARG A 161 -11.36 -3.57 18.28
CA ARG A 161 -12.64 -3.95 18.85
C ARG A 161 -13.35 -2.76 19.48
N GLN A 162 -12.63 -1.98 20.30
CA GLN A 162 -13.16 -0.75 20.89
C GLN A 162 -13.59 0.25 19.82
N LEU A 163 -12.81 0.40 18.74
CA LEU A 163 -13.20 1.23 17.59
C LEU A 163 -14.51 0.76 16.97
N ALA A 164 -14.68 -0.54 16.76
CA ALA A 164 -15.91 -1.09 16.21
C ALA A 164 -17.11 -0.82 17.12
N GLN A 165 -16.95 -0.97 18.44
CA GLN A 165 -18.00 -0.70 19.44
C GLN A 165 -18.35 0.79 19.50
N ILE A 166 -17.38 1.68 19.45
CA ILE A 166 -17.60 3.12 19.41
C ILE A 166 -18.35 3.53 18.13
N PHE A 167 -17.85 3.16 16.97
CA PHE A 167 -18.46 3.58 15.71
C PHE A 167 -19.77 2.89 15.39
N SER A 168 -20.07 1.75 15.99
CA SER A 168 -21.41 1.14 15.94
C SER A 168 -22.42 1.79 16.89
N GLY A 169 -21.97 2.59 17.85
CA GLY A 169 -22.82 3.21 18.86
C GLY A 169 -23.14 2.31 20.06
N GLU A 170 -22.43 1.20 20.21
CA GLU A 170 -22.54 0.34 21.41
C GLU A 170 -21.87 1.00 22.62
N VAL A 171 -20.71 1.63 22.42
CA VAL A 171 -20.00 2.45 23.39
C VAL A 171 -20.32 3.91 23.07
N GLN A 172 -20.89 4.63 24.02
CA GLN A 172 -21.37 6.01 23.86
C GLN A 172 -20.74 7.01 24.82
N ASP A 173 -20.00 6.53 25.81
CA ASP A 173 -19.30 7.39 26.79
C ASP A 173 -17.81 7.04 26.83
N TRP A 174 -16.96 8.06 26.88
CA TRP A 174 -15.51 7.87 26.91
C TRP A 174 -15.00 7.08 28.12
N SER A 175 -15.72 7.12 29.25
CA SER A 175 -15.36 6.34 30.46
C SER A 175 -15.40 4.83 30.22
N GLU A 176 -16.21 4.36 29.28
CA GLU A 176 -16.31 2.92 28.95
C GLU A 176 -15.03 2.37 28.29
N VAL A 177 -14.19 3.25 27.75
CA VAL A 177 -12.92 2.89 27.10
C VAL A 177 -11.70 3.50 27.79
N GLY A 178 -11.85 3.90 29.05
CA GLY A 178 -10.76 4.41 29.87
C GLY A 178 -10.44 5.90 29.66
N GLY A 179 -11.33 6.65 29.01
CA GLY A 179 -11.26 8.10 28.87
C GLY A 179 -11.94 8.87 30.00
N THR A 180 -11.97 10.19 29.90
CA THR A 180 -12.73 11.06 30.79
C THR A 180 -14.21 10.95 30.44
N ALA A 181 -15.08 10.76 31.45
CA ALA A 181 -16.53 10.67 31.27
C ALA A 181 -17.09 11.81 30.39
N GLY A 182 -17.91 11.45 29.45
CA GLY A 182 -18.55 12.35 28.49
C GLY A 182 -19.00 11.61 27.23
N PRO A 183 -20.01 12.16 26.52
CA PRO A 183 -20.56 11.52 25.33
C PRO A 183 -19.51 11.43 24.22
N ILE A 184 -19.64 10.42 23.35
CA ILE A 184 -18.78 10.27 22.16
C ILE A 184 -19.55 10.78 20.95
N HIS A 185 -18.95 11.73 20.21
CA HIS A 185 -19.50 12.25 18.97
C HIS A 185 -18.74 11.64 17.77
N LEU A 186 -19.48 11.01 16.87
CA LEU A 186 -18.91 10.25 15.77
C LEU A 186 -18.83 11.09 14.48
N TYR A 187 -17.65 11.16 13.89
CA TYR A 187 -17.36 11.86 12.65
C TYR A 187 -16.84 10.87 11.61
N ALA A 188 -17.56 10.72 10.51
CA ALA A 188 -17.24 9.75 9.46
C ALA A 188 -17.24 10.39 8.08
N ARG A 189 -16.50 9.84 7.14
CA ARG A 189 -16.56 10.22 5.74
C ARG A 189 -17.84 9.68 5.10
N ASP A 190 -18.24 10.28 3.99
CA ASP A 190 -19.39 9.85 3.20
C ASP A 190 -19.21 8.45 2.57
N ASP A 191 -20.28 7.91 1.97
CA ASP A 191 -20.27 6.55 1.41
C ASP A 191 -19.40 6.39 0.16
N LYS A 192 -19.03 7.50 -0.52
CA LYS A 192 -18.18 7.50 -1.70
C LYS A 192 -16.69 7.58 -1.35
N SER A 193 -16.36 7.84 -0.09
CA SER A 193 -15.00 8.01 0.38
C SER A 193 -14.24 6.69 0.44
N GLY A 194 -13.05 6.65 -0.17
CA GLY A 194 -12.14 5.52 -0.03
C GLY A 194 -11.65 5.34 1.41
N THR A 195 -11.47 6.40 2.16
CA THR A 195 -11.13 6.34 3.60
C THR A 195 -12.23 5.66 4.40
N TRP A 196 -13.51 5.96 4.08
CA TRP A 196 -14.65 5.25 4.66
C TRP A 196 -14.64 3.76 4.30
N GLU A 197 -14.44 3.42 3.03
CA GLU A 197 -14.37 2.03 2.57
C GLU A 197 -13.29 1.26 3.34
N THR A 198 -12.09 1.85 3.52
CA THR A 198 -11.00 1.26 4.31
C THR A 198 -11.40 1.02 5.76
N PHE A 199 -11.90 2.05 6.42
CA PHE A 199 -12.31 1.96 7.83
C PHE A 199 -13.43 0.95 8.03
N LYS A 200 -14.44 0.99 7.20
CA LYS A 200 -15.57 0.05 7.22
C LYS A 200 -15.09 -1.41 7.14
N GLU A 201 -14.24 -1.72 6.18
CA GLU A 201 -13.77 -3.10 5.98
C GLU A 201 -12.82 -3.56 7.10
N LEU A 202 -11.87 -2.72 7.50
CA LEU A 202 -10.85 -3.12 8.48
C LEU A 202 -11.36 -3.12 9.93
N VAL A 203 -12.37 -2.31 10.25
CA VAL A 203 -12.87 -2.16 11.63
C VAL A 203 -14.26 -2.77 11.79
N LEU A 204 -15.25 -2.28 11.04
CA LEU A 204 -16.64 -2.63 11.29
C LEU A 204 -17.00 -4.04 10.78
N VAL A 205 -16.71 -4.32 9.51
CA VAL A 205 -17.06 -5.61 8.87
C VAL A 205 -16.37 -6.78 9.55
N LYS A 206 -15.10 -6.64 9.94
CA LYS A 206 -14.37 -7.69 10.70
C LYS A 206 -15.02 -8.06 12.02
N GLN A 207 -15.75 -7.14 12.64
CA GLN A 207 -16.46 -7.32 13.91
C GLN A 207 -17.97 -7.56 13.73
N GLY A 208 -18.44 -7.71 12.47
CA GLY A 208 -19.87 -7.91 12.18
C GLY A 208 -20.74 -6.70 12.52
N LYS A 209 -20.17 -5.48 12.51
CA LYS A 209 -20.84 -4.25 12.92
C LYS A 209 -21.07 -3.31 11.74
N SER A 210 -21.96 -2.33 11.96
CA SER A 210 -22.27 -1.26 11.01
C SER A 210 -22.12 0.10 11.69
N LEU A 211 -21.89 1.13 10.91
CA LEU A 211 -21.79 2.51 11.41
C LEU A 211 -23.11 2.94 12.08
N SER A 212 -23.00 3.58 13.25
CA SER A 212 -24.12 4.20 13.95
C SER A 212 -24.81 5.26 13.06
N ARG A 213 -26.14 5.29 13.09
CA ARG A 213 -26.93 6.33 12.41
C ARG A 213 -26.70 7.73 12.98
N GLY A 214 -26.16 7.84 14.21
CA GLY A 214 -25.79 9.10 14.83
C GLY A 214 -24.48 9.70 14.35
N ALA A 215 -23.72 9.01 13.51
CA ALA A 215 -22.47 9.53 12.97
C ALA A 215 -22.72 10.67 11.98
N GLN A 216 -22.02 11.79 12.18
CA GLN A 216 -22.01 12.90 11.24
C GLN A 216 -21.14 12.54 10.04
N ARG A 217 -21.66 12.75 8.82
CA ARG A 217 -20.99 12.36 7.58
C ARG A 217 -20.47 13.60 6.85
N PHE A 218 -19.22 13.49 6.32
CA PHE A 218 -18.52 14.58 5.66
C PHE A 218 -17.97 14.14 4.31
N GLU A 219 -18.21 14.95 3.30
CA GLU A 219 -17.60 14.76 1.98
C GLU A 219 -16.13 15.26 1.98
N SER A 220 -15.83 16.35 2.70
CA SER A 220 -14.48 16.89 2.82
C SER A 220 -13.69 16.26 3.97
N SER A 221 -12.50 15.73 3.64
CA SER A 221 -11.52 15.24 4.63
C SER A 221 -11.07 16.33 5.59
N GLU A 222 -10.83 17.55 5.07
CA GLU A 222 -10.36 18.69 5.83
C GLU A 222 -11.40 19.16 6.81
N GLN A 223 -12.65 19.26 6.36
CA GLN A 223 -13.77 19.66 7.21
C GLN A 223 -13.97 18.68 8.36
N LEU A 224 -13.95 17.37 8.11
CA LEU A 224 -14.06 16.35 9.15
C LEU A 224 -12.97 16.54 10.21
N SER A 225 -11.72 16.66 9.80
CA SER A 225 -10.59 16.84 10.73
C SER A 225 -10.70 18.14 11.53
N ASP A 226 -11.11 19.23 10.89
CA ASP A 226 -11.30 20.53 11.56
C ASP A 226 -12.44 20.47 12.60
N GLU A 227 -13.55 19.78 12.30
CA GLU A 227 -14.65 19.60 13.27
C GLU A 227 -14.23 18.74 14.47
N VAL A 228 -13.52 17.62 14.25
CA VAL A 228 -12.95 16.81 15.34
C VAL A 228 -12.00 17.63 16.20
N SER A 229 -11.20 18.51 15.60
CA SER A 229 -10.24 19.35 16.33
C SER A 229 -10.90 20.43 17.23
N LYS A 230 -12.17 20.71 17.04
CA LYS A 230 -12.96 21.67 17.83
C LYS A 230 -13.83 20.99 18.89
N ASP A 231 -14.14 19.72 18.73
CA ASP A 231 -15.02 18.96 19.62
C ASP A 231 -14.22 18.05 20.55
N ARG A 232 -14.18 18.38 21.85
CA ARG A 232 -13.47 17.60 22.89
C ARG A 232 -13.96 16.16 23.01
N ASN A 233 -15.19 15.90 22.61
CA ASN A 233 -15.83 14.58 22.65
C ASN A 233 -15.82 13.86 21.30
N GLY A 234 -15.25 14.51 20.28
CA GLY A 234 -15.22 14.00 18.91
C GLY A 234 -14.19 12.89 18.68
N ILE A 235 -14.59 11.90 17.89
CA ILE A 235 -13.71 10.90 17.28
C ILE A 235 -14.03 10.82 15.80
N GLY A 236 -12.97 10.75 14.99
CA GLY A 236 -13.08 10.58 13.55
C GLY A 236 -11.97 9.69 13.00
N PHE A 237 -12.03 9.41 11.70
CA PHE A 237 -10.99 8.72 10.98
C PHE A 237 -10.72 9.40 9.64
N ILE A 238 -9.44 9.47 9.25
CA ILE A 238 -8.99 10.24 8.10
C ILE A 238 -7.72 9.65 7.48
N GLY A 239 -7.43 9.96 6.22
CA GLY A 239 -6.14 9.69 5.61
C GLY A 239 -5.02 10.53 6.24
N LEU A 240 -3.80 10.02 6.24
CA LEU A 240 -2.64 10.64 6.88
C LEU A 240 -2.46 12.14 6.56
N PRO A 241 -2.56 12.60 5.30
CA PRO A 241 -2.33 14.00 4.95
C PRO A 241 -3.33 14.98 5.59
N TYR A 242 -4.46 14.46 6.08
CA TYR A 242 -5.58 15.25 6.56
C TYR A 242 -5.74 15.26 8.08
N ILE A 243 -4.75 14.81 8.85
CA ILE A 243 -4.80 14.88 10.35
C ILE A 243 -4.89 16.32 10.83
N ARG A 244 -4.19 17.24 10.20
CA ARG A 244 -4.21 18.71 10.45
C ARG A 244 -4.03 19.07 11.93
N ARG A 245 -5.05 19.72 12.53
CA ARG A 245 -5.05 20.17 13.94
C ARG A 245 -5.54 19.11 14.92
N ALA A 246 -6.17 18.05 14.43
CA ALA A 246 -6.57 16.92 15.25
C ALA A 246 -5.34 16.11 15.68
N ARG A 247 -5.52 15.21 16.62
CA ARG A 247 -4.44 14.35 17.11
C ARG A 247 -4.75 12.89 16.77
N ALA A 248 -3.84 12.25 16.04
CA ALA A 248 -3.91 10.81 15.82
C ALA A 248 -3.58 10.05 17.11
N ILE A 249 -4.24 8.92 17.31
CA ILE A 249 -4.00 8.00 18.42
C ILE A 249 -3.42 6.67 17.92
N ALA A 250 -2.77 5.94 18.83
CA ALA A 250 -2.25 4.62 18.55
C ALA A 250 -3.38 3.58 18.50
N ILE A 251 -3.29 2.64 17.56
CA ILE A 251 -4.24 1.54 17.41
C ILE A 251 -3.53 0.22 17.63
N ALA A 252 -4.16 -0.66 18.44
CA ALA A 252 -3.76 -2.05 18.61
C ALA A 252 -4.73 -2.99 17.88
N ASP A 253 -4.26 -4.18 17.51
CA ASP A 253 -5.09 -5.26 16.98
C ASP A 253 -4.77 -6.57 17.75
N GLY A 254 -5.70 -7.02 18.59
CA GLY A 254 -5.48 -8.13 19.52
C GLY A 254 -4.30 -7.84 20.47
N ASP A 255 -3.34 -8.76 20.52
CA ASP A 255 -2.17 -8.69 21.41
C ASP A 255 -1.05 -7.81 20.86
N SER A 256 -1.26 -7.12 19.73
CA SER A 256 -0.26 -6.21 19.18
C SER A 256 -0.05 -4.99 20.09
N LYS A 257 1.15 -4.43 20.05
CA LYS A 257 1.40 -3.13 20.69
C LYS A 257 0.61 -2.03 19.96
N PRO A 258 0.09 -1.04 20.68
CA PRO A 258 -0.53 0.12 20.06
C PRO A 258 0.48 0.85 19.14
N MET A 259 0.08 1.11 17.90
CA MET A 259 0.91 1.74 16.87
C MET A 259 0.27 3.04 16.37
N LEU A 260 1.08 4.10 16.30
CA LEU A 260 0.68 5.34 15.62
C LEU A 260 0.70 5.14 14.09
N PRO A 261 -0.16 5.85 13.34
CA PRO A 261 -0.20 5.78 11.89
C PRO A 261 1.00 6.53 11.26
N THR A 262 2.16 5.91 11.30
CA THR A 262 3.37 6.45 10.64
C THR A 262 3.53 5.84 9.25
N VAL A 263 4.14 6.59 8.32
CA VAL A 263 4.42 6.12 6.96
C VAL A 263 5.15 4.77 7.00
N ASN A 264 6.13 4.60 7.89
CA ASN A 264 6.90 3.37 7.99
C ASN A 264 6.09 2.15 8.45
N LEU A 265 5.24 2.31 9.46
CA LEU A 265 4.38 1.23 9.95
C LEU A 265 3.28 0.87 8.94
N ILE A 266 2.87 1.83 8.11
CA ILE A 266 1.94 1.59 7.00
C ILE A 266 2.68 0.91 5.84
N ALA A 267 3.88 1.36 5.48
CA ALA A 267 4.69 0.75 4.42
C ALA A 267 5.00 -0.72 4.69
N THR A 268 5.31 -1.06 5.95
CA THR A 268 5.53 -2.44 6.40
C THR A 268 4.23 -3.22 6.62
N GLU A 269 3.07 -2.56 6.52
CA GLU A 269 1.74 -3.13 6.80
C GLU A 269 1.59 -3.64 8.25
N ASP A 270 2.43 -3.15 9.18
CA ASP A 270 2.32 -3.47 10.60
C ASP A 270 1.21 -2.68 11.28
N TYR A 271 0.96 -1.45 10.83
CA TYR A 271 -0.15 -0.65 11.35
C TYR A 271 -1.51 -1.32 11.09
N PRO A 272 -2.38 -1.50 12.10
CA PRO A 272 -3.62 -2.27 11.95
C PRO A 272 -4.55 -1.78 10.86
N LEU A 273 -4.66 -0.46 10.67
CA LEU A 273 -5.55 0.15 9.68
C LEU A 273 -4.83 0.47 8.36
N SER A 274 -3.94 -0.42 7.93
CA SER A 274 -3.29 -0.40 6.63
C SER A 274 -3.82 -1.48 5.70
N ARG A 275 -3.84 -1.20 4.39
CA ARG A 275 -4.23 -2.15 3.34
C ARG A 275 -3.51 -1.88 2.04
N ARG A 276 -3.41 -2.91 1.21
CA ARG A 276 -2.86 -2.82 -0.14
C ARG A 276 -3.89 -2.28 -1.12
N LEU A 277 -3.40 -1.49 -2.09
CA LEU A 277 -4.16 -1.04 -3.24
C LEU A 277 -3.70 -1.81 -4.48
N PHE A 278 -4.65 -2.33 -5.23
CA PHE A 278 -4.40 -3.27 -6.32
C PHE A 278 -4.91 -2.75 -7.66
N LEU A 279 -4.17 -3.08 -8.73
CA LEU A 279 -4.66 -3.15 -10.09
C LEU A 279 -4.69 -4.61 -10.51
N TYR A 280 -5.84 -5.07 -11.02
CA TYR A 280 -6.01 -6.41 -11.57
C TYR A 280 -6.10 -6.34 -13.08
N VAL A 281 -5.15 -6.99 -13.76
CA VAL A 281 -5.05 -7.03 -15.21
C VAL A 281 -5.28 -8.46 -15.67
N PRO A 282 -6.27 -8.72 -16.56
CA PRO A 282 -6.48 -10.05 -17.11
C PRO A 282 -5.22 -10.58 -17.82
N PRO A 283 -4.60 -11.68 -17.36
CA PRO A 283 -3.32 -12.15 -17.92
C PRO A 283 -3.43 -12.59 -19.38
N LEU A 284 -4.61 -13.05 -19.81
CA LEU A 284 -4.83 -13.50 -21.19
C LEU A 284 -5.24 -12.37 -22.14
N ALA A 285 -5.63 -11.20 -21.63
CA ALA A 285 -5.91 -10.04 -22.45
C ALA A 285 -4.61 -9.30 -22.73
N GLN A 286 -4.19 -9.24 -23.99
CA GLN A 286 -2.97 -8.52 -24.39
C GLN A 286 -3.22 -7.00 -24.46
N GLN A 287 -3.59 -6.40 -23.32
CA GLN A 287 -3.89 -4.96 -23.18
C GLN A 287 -2.62 -4.17 -22.87
N GLN A 288 -1.99 -3.64 -23.92
CA GLN A 288 -0.71 -2.93 -23.81
C GLN A 288 -0.78 -1.72 -22.86
N TRP A 289 -1.85 -0.93 -22.91
CA TRP A 289 -2.03 0.24 -22.04
C TRP A 289 -2.20 -0.13 -20.58
N ALA A 290 -2.92 -1.22 -20.29
CA ALA A 290 -3.06 -1.71 -18.92
C ALA A 290 -1.72 -2.19 -18.35
N GLN A 291 -0.94 -2.95 -19.14
CA GLN A 291 0.39 -3.40 -18.74
C GLN A 291 1.36 -2.23 -18.56
N ALA A 292 1.32 -1.24 -19.46
CA ALA A 292 2.14 -0.04 -19.35
C ALA A 292 1.76 0.80 -18.11
N LEU A 293 0.46 0.91 -17.79
CA LEU A 293 0.04 1.61 -16.57
C LEU A 293 0.54 0.93 -15.31
N VAL A 294 0.53 -0.41 -15.24
CA VAL A 294 1.09 -1.16 -14.11
C VAL A 294 2.60 -0.89 -13.98
N GLN A 295 3.34 -1.00 -15.07
CA GLN A 295 4.79 -0.74 -15.07
C GLN A 295 5.09 0.70 -14.64
N PHE A 296 4.34 1.67 -15.18
CA PHE A 296 4.47 3.07 -14.80
C PHE A 296 4.14 3.29 -13.32
N ALA A 297 3.03 2.75 -12.82
CA ALA A 297 2.63 2.88 -11.42
C ALA A 297 3.69 2.32 -10.44
N GLN A 298 4.41 1.28 -10.84
CA GLN A 298 5.48 0.66 -10.04
C GLN A 298 6.86 1.32 -10.23
N SER A 299 7.01 2.21 -11.21
CA SER A 299 8.24 2.98 -11.42
C SER A 299 8.47 4.04 -10.35
N ALA A 300 9.68 4.61 -10.27
CA ALA A 300 9.99 5.70 -9.35
C ALA A 300 9.07 6.92 -9.56
N GLU A 301 8.76 7.26 -10.82
CA GLU A 301 7.86 8.36 -11.17
C GLU A 301 6.42 8.07 -10.74
N GLY A 302 5.90 6.89 -11.03
CA GLY A 302 4.57 6.47 -10.58
C GLY A 302 4.46 6.43 -9.06
N GLN A 303 5.50 5.96 -8.35
CA GLN A 303 5.53 5.95 -6.88
C GLN A 303 5.63 7.37 -6.28
N ALA A 304 6.23 8.34 -6.98
CA ALA A 304 6.15 9.74 -6.59
C ALA A 304 4.71 10.28 -6.70
N ILE A 305 3.97 9.91 -7.75
CA ILE A 305 2.54 10.25 -7.89
C ILE A 305 1.70 9.60 -6.78
N VAL A 306 1.98 8.35 -6.42
CA VAL A 306 1.34 7.67 -5.28
C VAL A 306 1.50 8.50 -4.00
N ALA A 307 2.73 8.93 -3.68
CA ALA A 307 3.01 9.73 -2.49
C ALA A 307 2.33 11.12 -2.53
N GLN A 308 2.32 11.79 -3.68
CA GLN A 308 1.65 13.08 -3.88
C GLN A 308 0.12 12.99 -3.67
N ASN A 309 -0.47 11.83 -3.95
CA ASN A 309 -1.90 11.57 -3.71
C ASN A 309 -2.20 11.10 -2.27
N GLY A 310 -1.22 11.15 -1.35
CA GLY A 310 -1.41 10.87 0.07
C GLY A 310 -1.39 9.39 0.44
N PHE A 311 -1.01 8.50 -0.47
CA PHE A 311 -0.80 7.09 -0.21
C PHE A 311 0.68 6.79 0.11
N VAL A 312 0.94 5.62 0.67
CA VAL A 312 2.31 5.22 0.99
C VAL A 312 2.91 4.48 -0.20
N ALA A 313 3.97 5.07 -0.74
CA ALA A 313 4.74 4.49 -1.83
C ALA A 313 5.51 3.24 -1.36
N GLN A 314 5.77 2.35 -2.30
CA GLN A 314 6.52 1.10 -2.06
C GLN A 314 8.05 1.28 -2.21
N THR A 315 8.52 2.52 -2.20
CA THR A 315 9.97 2.84 -2.20
C THR A 315 10.60 2.41 -0.89
N VAL A 316 11.66 1.60 -0.96
CA VAL A 316 12.36 1.10 0.22
C VAL A 316 13.18 2.21 0.88
N GLN A 317 13.02 2.36 2.20
CA GLN A 317 13.76 3.31 3.03
C GLN A 317 14.28 2.61 4.28
N ALA A 318 15.45 3.02 4.77
CA ALA A 318 15.95 2.60 6.07
C ALA A 318 15.45 3.53 7.17
N VAL A 319 15.00 2.94 8.26
CA VAL A 319 14.38 3.66 9.36
C VAL A 319 14.95 3.18 10.69
N LYS A 320 15.35 4.14 11.52
CA LYS A 320 15.78 3.85 12.89
C LYS A 320 14.58 3.47 13.75
N VAL A 321 14.65 2.31 14.37
CA VAL A 321 13.64 1.83 15.34
C VAL A 321 14.09 2.16 16.74
N THR A 322 13.22 2.79 17.53
CA THR A 322 13.51 3.12 18.93
C THR A 322 13.50 1.84 19.78
N THR A 323 14.60 1.56 20.47
CA THR A 323 14.73 0.42 21.38
C THR A 323 13.82 0.60 22.60
N THR A 324 13.07 -0.44 22.96
CA THR A 324 12.28 -0.49 24.19
C THR A 324 12.64 -1.72 25.01
N SER A 325 12.48 -1.65 26.34
CA SER A 325 12.77 -2.77 27.26
C SER A 325 11.85 -3.99 27.06
N GLN A 326 10.72 -3.81 26.37
CA GLN A 326 9.77 -4.89 26.08
C GLN A 326 10.12 -5.72 24.85
N MET A 327 11.13 -5.30 24.07
CA MET A 327 11.61 -6.07 22.91
C MET A 327 12.48 -7.24 23.38
N PRO A 328 12.51 -8.37 22.65
CA PRO A 328 13.48 -9.44 22.86
C PRO A 328 14.91 -8.92 22.85
N LEU A 329 15.81 -9.49 23.63
CA LEU A 329 17.19 -9.00 23.79
C LEU A 329 17.95 -8.91 22.47
N ASP A 330 17.83 -9.93 21.62
CA ASP A 330 18.48 -9.94 20.30
C ASP A 330 17.94 -8.81 19.40
N TYR A 331 16.64 -8.55 19.48
CA TYR A 331 16.02 -7.46 18.73
C TYR A 331 16.46 -6.09 19.28
N GLN A 332 16.58 -5.93 20.61
CA GLN A 332 17.15 -4.71 21.20
C GLN A 332 18.60 -4.48 20.74
N ALA A 333 19.41 -5.52 20.68
CA ALA A 333 20.78 -5.42 20.19
C ALA A 333 20.81 -4.98 18.72
N LEU A 334 19.90 -5.50 17.89
CA LEU A 334 19.78 -5.15 16.49
C LEU A 334 19.35 -3.68 16.30
N THR A 335 18.33 -3.19 17.02
CA THR A 335 17.85 -1.81 16.91
C THR A 335 18.89 -0.75 17.26
N ARG A 336 19.91 -1.10 18.06
CA ARG A 336 20.99 -0.18 18.42
C ARG A 336 22.01 0.05 17.31
N LYS A 337 22.22 -0.95 16.43
CA LYS A 337 23.30 -0.97 15.45
C LYS A 337 22.79 -0.91 13.99
N ALA A 338 21.56 -1.24 13.75
CA ALA A 338 20.97 -1.35 12.42
C ALA A 338 19.73 -0.48 12.24
N GLU A 339 19.35 -0.27 11.00
CA GLU A 339 18.10 0.36 10.59
C GLU A 339 17.22 -0.67 9.90
N ARG A 340 15.90 -0.60 10.15
CA ARG A 340 14.92 -1.47 9.51
C ARG A 340 14.52 -0.91 8.17
N LEU A 341 14.50 -1.73 7.12
CA LEU A 341 13.91 -1.34 5.85
C LEU A 341 12.38 -1.27 5.94
N SER A 342 11.79 -0.33 5.21
CA SER A 342 10.34 -0.08 5.17
C SER A 342 9.56 -1.14 4.38
N VAL A 343 9.98 -2.39 4.47
CA VAL A 343 9.41 -3.54 3.77
C VAL A 343 9.34 -4.76 4.68
N ASN A 344 8.27 -5.52 4.56
CA ASN A 344 8.14 -6.85 5.14
C ASN A 344 7.89 -7.87 4.04
N PHE A 345 8.63 -8.97 4.08
CA PHE A 345 8.32 -10.11 3.23
C PHE A 345 7.19 -10.92 3.87
N ARG A 346 6.12 -11.11 3.11
CA ARG A 346 4.98 -11.92 3.50
C ARG A 346 4.84 -13.13 2.60
N PHE A 347 4.11 -14.11 3.09
CA PHE A 347 3.96 -15.40 2.43
C PHE A 347 2.52 -15.59 1.97
N ALA A 348 2.33 -16.25 0.84
CA ALA A 348 1.01 -16.64 0.35
C ALA A 348 0.32 -17.52 1.40
N GLN A 349 -0.99 -17.36 1.54
CA GLN A 349 -1.79 -18.11 2.52
C GLN A 349 -1.58 -19.63 2.38
N GLY A 350 -1.27 -20.30 3.48
CA GLY A 350 -1.04 -21.74 3.52
C GLY A 350 0.22 -22.22 2.77
N SER A 351 1.13 -21.30 2.40
CA SER A 351 2.31 -21.58 1.59
C SER A 351 3.58 -21.03 2.24
N ALA A 352 4.73 -21.63 1.90
CA ALA A 352 6.06 -21.08 2.18
C ALA A 352 6.57 -20.17 1.04
N ARG A 353 5.79 -19.95 -0.02
CA ARG A 353 6.15 -19.05 -1.11
C ARG A 353 5.81 -17.61 -0.77
N LEU A 354 6.67 -16.69 -1.20
CA LEU A 354 6.42 -15.26 -1.12
C LEU A 354 5.17 -14.90 -1.93
N ASP A 355 4.38 -13.94 -1.43
CA ASP A 355 3.25 -13.38 -2.17
C ASP A 355 3.73 -12.50 -3.34
N ASN A 356 2.80 -12.04 -4.20
CA ASN A 356 3.16 -11.28 -5.40
C ASN A 356 3.88 -9.96 -5.08
N LYS A 357 3.46 -9.26 -4.02
CA LYS A 357 4.14 -8.03 -3.57
C LYS A 357 5.55 -8.33 -3.09
N ALA A 358 5.73 -9.36 -2.28
CA ALA A 358 7.04 -9.73 -1.74
C ALA A 358 8.03 -10.12 -2.83
N GLN A 359 7.58 -10.70 -3.95
CA GLN A 359 8.43 -10.97 -5.10
C GLN A 359 9.00 -9.68 -5.73
N LEU A 360 8.16 -8.63 -5.89
CA LEU A 360 8.62 -7.32 -6.35
C LEU A 360 9.48 -6.61 -5.30
N ASP A 361 9.18 -6.80 -4.03
CA ASP A 361 9.97 -6.23 -2.94
C ASP A 361 11.39 -6.81 -2.87
N LEU A 362 11.62 -8.04 -3.33
CA LEU A 362 12.98 -8.57 -3.47
C LEU A 362 13.84 -7.68 -4.38
N GLU A 363 13.29 -7.30 -5.54
CA GLU A 363 13.99 -6.44 -6.50
C GLU A 363 14.26 -5.07 -5.89
N ARG A 364 13.25 -4.45 -5.25
CA ARG A 364 13.35 -3.15 -4.57
C ARG A 364 14.41 -3.15 -3.46
N VAL A 365 14.46 -4.22 -2.67
CA VAL A 365 15.48 -4.37 -1.61
C VAL A 365 16.87 -4.50 -2.23
N VAL A 366 17.04 -5.30 -3.29
CA VAL A 366 18.34 -5.44 -3.98
C VAL A 366 18.79 -4.10 -4.58
N GLU A 367 17.88 -3.35 -5.20
CA GLU A 367 18.18 -2.00 -5.73
C GLU A 367 18.61 -1.05 -4.61
N TYR A 368 17.89 -1.05 -3.48
CA TYR A 368 18.26 -0.26 -2.31
C TYR A 368 19.66 -0.63 -1.79
N LEU A 369 19.95 -1.93 -1.65
CA LEU A 369 21.24 -2.41 -1.15
C LEU A 369 22.40 -2.04 -2.09
N LYS A 370 22.18 -2.15 -3.41
CA LYS A 370 23.16 -1.71 -4.42
C LYS A 370 23.42 -0.21 -4.36
N ALA A 371 22.38 0.60 -4.29
CA ALA A 371 22.50 2.05 -4.25
C ALA A 371 23.18 2.60 -3.00
N ASN A 372 23.26 1.78 -1.91
CA ASN A 372 23.83 2.15 -0.63
C ASN A 372 25.10 1.34 -0.25
N ASP A 373 25.66 0.58 -1.21
CA ASP A 373 26.86 -0.28 -1.00
C ASP A 373 26.69 -1.29 0.15
N LYS A 374 25.48 -1.87 0.31
CA LYS A 374 25.12 -2.77 1.42
C LYS A 374 24.84 -4.22 0.98
N LEU A 375 25.32 -4.65 -0.18
CA LEU A 375 25.10 -6.02 -0.65
C LEU A 375 25.80 -7.10 0.19
N GLU A 376 26.97 -6.75 0.76
CA GLU A 376 27.85 -7.74 1.42
C GLU A 376 27.89 -7.55 2.92
N GLN A 377 27.44 -8.57 3.69
CA GLN A 377 27.54 -8.65 5.16
C GLN A 377 26.91 -7.49 5.95
N HIS A 378 26.01 -6.71 5.34
CA HIS A 378 25.29 -5.62 6.01
C HIS A 378 23.85 -5.97 6.36
N VAL A 379 23.33 -7.10 5.86
CA VAL A 379 21.92 -7.46 5.98
C VAL A 379 21.69 -8.48 7.08
N THR A 380 20.76 -8.18 7.99
CA THR A 380 20.19 -9.12 8.95
C THR A 380 18.72 -9.36 8.61
N LEU A 381 18.29 -10.62 8.57
CA LEU A 381 16.89 -11.00 8.40
C LEU A 381 16.31 -11.46 9.74
N VAL A 382 15.11 -10.96 10.07
CA VAL A 382 14.40 -11.35 11.29
C VAL A 382 13.06 -11.94 10.92
N GLY A 383 12.88 -13.23 11.15
CA GLY A 383 11.62 -13.93 10.91
C GLY A 383 10.71 -13.90 12.14
N PHE A 384 9.42 -13.76 11.88
CA PHE A 384 8.35 -13.86 12.86
C PHE A 384 7.28 -14.85 12.40
N GLY A 385 6.42 -15.26 13.33
CA GLY A 385 5.33 -16.19 13.12
C GLY A 385 4.06 -15.79 13.82
N ASP A 386 3.04 -16.61 13.63
CA ASP A 386 1.82 -16.60 14.42
C ASP A 386 2.00 -17.47 15.65
N ALA A 387 1.19 -17.23 16.68
CA ALA A 387 1.22 -18.00 17.92
C ALA A 387 1.04 -19.52 17.67
N LYS A 388 1.85 -20.31 18.36
CA LYS A 388 1.82 -21.77 18.35
C LYS A 388 1.77 -22.29 19.78
N SER A 389 1.26 -23.51 19.95
CA SER A 389 1.26 -24.20 21.24
C SER A 389 2.66 -24.57 21.72
N ASP A 390 3.62 -24.65 20.80
CA ASP A 390 5.02 -24.98 21.04
C ASP A 390 5.91 -23.80 20.63
N PRO A 391 6.52 -23.07 21.59
CA PRO A 391 7.40 -21.92 21.33
C PRO A 391 8.65 -22.26 20.50
N GLU A 392 9.26 -23.42 20.72
CA GLU A 392 10.46 -23.83 19.96
C GLU A 392 10.10 -24.03 18.47
N ARG A 393 8.94 -24.62 18.22
CA ARG A 393 8.40 -24.77 16.87
C ARG A 393 8.10 -23.40 16.22
N ALA A 394 7.58 -22.43 17.00
CA ALA A 394 7.34 -21.07 16.50
C ALA A 394 8.65 -20.40 16.06
N VAL A 395 9.71 -20.49 16.90
CA VAL A 395 11.05 -19.99 16.58
C VAL A 395 11.64 -20.66 15.34
N LEU A 396 11.56 -21.99 15.26
CA LEU A 396 12.06 -22.74 14.09
C LEU A 396 11.35 -22.29 12.80
N LEU A 397 10.02 -22.23 12.80
CA LEU A 397 9.25 -21.83 11.62
C LEU A 397 9.52 -20.38 11.20
N SER A 398 9.71 -19.47 12.16
CA SER A 398 10.05 -18.08 11.86
C SER A 398 11.43 -17.96 11.21
N ARG A 399 12.42 -18.72 11.70
CA ARG A 399 13.76 -18.79 11.10
C ARG A 399 13.75 -19.41 9.71
N LEU A 400 12.95 -20.44 9.46
CA LEU A 400 12.80 -21.05 8.13
C LEU A 400 12.21 -20.06 7.12
N ARG A 401 11.28 -19.19 7.52
CA ARG A 401 10.78 -18.08 6.66
C ARG A 401 11.89 -17.10 6.31
N ALA A 402 12.69 -16.68 7.29
CA ALA A 402 13.83 -15.81 7.04
C ALA A 402 14.85 -16.47 6.09
N MET A 403 15.09 -17.78 6.23
CA MET A 403 15.96 -18.53 5.30
C MET A 403 15.36 -18.63 3.88
N ALA A 404 14.04 -18.67 3.72
CA ALA A 404 13.43 -18.62 2.41
C ALA A 404 13.68 -17.27 1.70
N VAL A 405 13.54 -16.15 2.42
CA VAL A 405 13.89 -14.82 1.90
C VAL A 405 15.39 -14.72 1.60
N ARG A 406 16.25 -15.21 2.49
CA ARG A 406 17.68 -15.29 2.25
C ARG A 406 18.01 -15.93 0.91
N ARG A 407 17.44 -17.11 0.66
CA ARG A 407 17.71 -17.86 -0.57
C ARG A 407 17.36 -17.04 -1.83
N GLU A 408 16.26 -16.29 -1.80
CA GLU A 408 15.87 -15.48 -2.94
C GLU A 408 16.82 -14.27 -3.13
N LEU A 409 17.15 -13.54 -2.07
CA LEU A 409 18.08 -12.41 -2.15
C LEU A 409 19.51 -12.84 -2.53
N GLN A 410 19.96 -14.02 -2.10
CA GLN A 410 21.27 -14.58 -2.49
C GLN A 410 21.43 -14.76 -4.00
N LYS A 411 20.35 -15.01 -4.75
CA LYS A 411 20.39 -15.10 -6.23
C LYS A 411 20.87 -13.80 -6.87
N SER A 412 20.69 -12.67 -6.17
CA SER A 412 21.11 -11.33 -6.62
C SER A 412 22.43 -10.87 -5.97
N GLY A 413 23.18 -11.80 -5.35
CA GLY A 413 24.49 -11.53 -4.76
C GLY A 413 24.48 -10.96 -3.35
N VAL A 414 23.34 -10.92 -2.67
CA VAL A 414 23.28 -10.44 -1.27
C VAL A 414 23.88 -11.47 -0.34
N THR A 415 24.81 -11.03 0.51
CA THR A 415 25.34 -11.83 1.62
C THR A 415 24.87 -11.26 2.96
N PHE A 416 24.72 -12.13 3.94
CA PHE A 416 24.01 -11.80 5.19
C PHE A 416 24.96 -11.85 6.39
N ARG A 417 24.76 -10.90 7.29
CA ARG A 417 25.42 -10.88 8.58
C ARG A 417 24.81 -11.91 9.53
N GLU A 418 23.47 -11.91 9.63
CA GLU A 418 22.75 -12.75 10.57
C GLU A 418 21.35 -13.12 10.09
N ILE A 419 20.82 -14.21 10.62
CA ILE A 419 19.42 -14.63 10.43
C ILE A 419 18.84 -15.04 11.77
N LEU A 420 17.85 -14.29 12.22
CA LEU A 420 17.14 -14.49 13.47
C LEU A 420 15.74 -15.07 13.24
N GLY A 421 15.29 -15.89 14.16
CA GLY A 421 13.91 -16.34 14.26
C GLY A 421 13.40 -16.02 15.66
N LEU A 422 12.38 -15.16 15.76
CA LEU A 422 11.82 -14.70 17.02
C LEU A 422 10.44 -15.31 17.34
N GLY A 423 10.04 -16.36 16.61
CA GLY A 423 8.78 -17.05 16.87
C GLY A 423 7.57 -16.15 16.76
N ASP A 424 6.70 -16.19 17.74
CA ASP A 424 5.49 -15.39 17.86
C ASP A 424 5.67 -14.12 18.71
N GLU A 425 6.91 -13.76 18.99
CA GLU A 425 7.24 -12.50 19.65
C GLU A 425 6.81 -11.28 18.82
N MET A 426 6.49 -10.17 19.48
CA MET A 426 6.16 -8.90 18.86
C MET A 426 5.06 -9.02 17.77
N PRO A 427 3.87 -9.56 18.09
CA PRO A 427 2.77 -9.63 17.14
C PRO A 427 2.37 -8.22 16.67
N VAL A 428 1.99 -8.10 15.40
CA VAL A 428 1.50 -6.85 14.78
C VAL A 428 0.00 -6.89 14.52
N ALA A 429 -0.63 -8.03 14.72
CA ALA A 429 -2.07 -8.23 14.55
C ALA A 429 -2.57 -9.36 15.45
N THR A 430 -3.91 -9.46 15.58
CA THR A 430 -4.54 -10.56 16.33
C THR A 430 -4.19 -11.93 15.76
N ASN A 431 -4.00 -12.92 16.63
CA ASN A 431 -3.87 -14.33 16.25
C ASN A 431 -5.23 -15.06 16.13
N ASP A 432 -6.34 -14.42 16.49
CA ASP A 432 -7.68 -15.02 16.44
C ASP A 432 -8.20 -15.17 15.02
N LEU A 433 -7.79 -14.27 14.10
CA LEU A 433 -8.23 -14.24 12.72
C LEU A 433 -7.09 -14.65 11.75
N ASP A 434 -7.46 -15.30 10.65
CA ASP A 434 -6.48 -15.73 9.62
C ASP A 434 -5.69 -14.55 9.03
N ASP A 435 -6.35 -13.44 8.78
CA ASP A 435 -5.71 -12.22 8.26
C ASP A 435 -4.65 -11.68 9.23
N GLY A 436 -4.93 -11.71 10.53
CA GLY A 436 -3.96 -11.29 11.55
C GLY A 436 -2.78 -12.25 11.64
N ARG A 437 -3.03 -13.57 11.61
CA ARG A 437 -1.96 -14.58 11.57
C ARG A 437 -1.06 -14.41 10.35
N ILE A 438 -1.63 -14.05 9.18
CA ILE A 438 -0.85 -13.74 7.97
C ILE A 438 0.04 -12.52 8.20
N LYS A 439 -0.46 -11.46 8.84
CA LYS A 439 0.35 -10.28 9.18
C LYS A 439 1.49 -10.61 10.14
N ASN A 440 1.27 -11.50 11.11
CA ASN A 440 2.31 -11.93 12.06
C ASN A 440 3.40 -12.77 11.41
N ARG A 441 3.08 -13.54 10.34
CA ARG A 441 4.05 -14.34 9.57
C ARG A 441 4.84 -13.45 8.62
N ARG A 442 5.81 -12.70 9.14
CA ARG A 442 6.61 -11.74 8.37
C ARG A 442 8.10 -11.99 8.50
N VAL A 443 8.86 -11.47 7.56
CA VAL A 443 10.32 -11.35 7.63
C VAL A 443 10.70 -9.89 7.43
N GLU A 444 11.38 -9.34 8.40
CA GLU A 444 11.91 -7.98 8.39
C GLU A 444 13.35 -7.98 7.85
N VAL A 445 13.72 -6.90 7.16
CA VAL A 445 15.07 -6.67 6.65
C VAL A 445 15.71 -5.53 7.42
N TRP A 446 16.90 -5.77 7.95
CA TRP A 446 17.67 -4.80 8.69
C TRP A 446 19.03 -4.59 8.04
N VAL A 447 19.54 -3.35 8.04
CA VAL A 447 20.80 -2.96 7.41
C VAL A 447 21.68 -2.18 8.40
N GLU A 448 22.97 -2.49 8.41
CA GLU A 448 24.01 -1.78 9.19
C GLU A 448 24.84 -0.85 8.32
#